data_e019f8ba6456ede3a5abed64726e22a3
#
_entry.id   e019f8ba6456ede3a5abed64726e22a3
#
_cell.length_a   1.000
_cell.length_b   1.000
_cell.length_c   1.000
_cell.angle_alpha   90.00
_cell.angle_beta   90.00
_cell.angle_gamma   90.00
#
_symmetry.space_group_name_H-M   'P 1'
#
loop_
_entity.id
_entity.type
_entity.pdbx_description
1 polymer ?
#
loop_
_entity_poly.entity_id
_entity_poly.type
_entity_poly.pdbx_seq_one_letter_code
_entity_poly.pdbx_strand_id
1 'polypeptide(L)'
;QAIEKLVENLEDGLAHQTLLGVTGSGKTFTIANVIATLNRPAMLLAPNKTLAAQLYAEMKAFFPENAVEYFVSYYDYYQPEAYVPSSDTFIEKDASINDQIEQMRLSATKSFLERRDTIVVASVSAIYGLGDPDSYLQMMLHLQQGAIINQRQILAKLAELQYTRNDQAFQRGTFRVRGEVIDIFPAESDDRAVRIELFDDEIERLSLFDPLTGTSFGAVPRFTVYPKTHYVTPRERILDAIEKIKAELVQRREYFIKEHKLLEEQRITQRTQFDIEMMNELGYCSGIENYSRYLSGRNEGEPPPTLFDYMPSDAILII
;
A
#
# COMPACT_ATOMS: atom_id res chain seq x y z
N GLN A 1 -13.50 -1.15 -35.78
CA GLN A 1 -12.19 -0.98 -36.43
C GLN A 1 -11.06 -0.64 -35.41
N ALA A 2 -11.16 0.50 -34.66
CA ALA A 2 -10.07 0.87 -33.72
C ALA A 2 -9.95 -0.15 -32.57
N ILE A 3 -11.07 -0.54 -31.95
CA ILE A 3 -11.11 -1.52 -30.87
C ILE A 3 -10.56 -2.87 -31.34
N GLU A 4 -11.07 -3.40 -32.45
CA GLU A 4 -10.62 -4.67 -33.04
C GLU A 4 -9.13 -4.68 -33.29
N LYS A 5 -8.61 -3.63 -33.94
CA LYS A 5 -7.18 -3.53 -34.25
C LYS A 5 -6.30 -3.43 -33.00
N LEU A 6 -6.75 -2.71 -31.95
CA LEU A 6 -6.02 -2.63 -30.68
C LEU A 6 -5.99 -3.99 -29.97
N VAL A 7 -7.10 -4.71 -29.98
CA VAL A 7 -7.21 -6.05 -29.37
C VAL A 7 -6.33 -7.06 -30.13
N GLU A 8 -6.48 -7.18 -31.46
CA GLU A 8 -5.66 -8.08 -32.30
C GLU A 8 -4.16 -7.85 -32.06
N ASN A 9 -3.71 -6.60 -32.10
CA ASN A 9 -2.30 -6.27 -31.88
C ASN A 9 -1.80 -6.65 -30.47
N LEU A 10 -2.64 -6.53 -29.42
CA LEU A 10 -2.27 -6.94 -28.06
C LEU A 10 -2.26 -8.46 -27.91
N GLU A 11 -3.13 -9.18 -28.60
CA GLU A 11 -3.14 -10.64 -28.65
C GLU A 11 -1.95 -11.18 -29.43
N ASP A 12 -1.54 -10.50 -30.49
CA ASP A 12 -0.32 -10.80 -31.27
C ASP A 12 0.97 -10.43 -30.54
N GLY A 13 0.88 -9.85 -29.34
CA GLY A 13 2.05 -9.53 -28.48
C GLY A 13 2.74 -8.20 -28.82
N LEU A 14 2.07 -7.28 -29.55
CA LEU A 14 2.63 -5.96 -29.81
C LEU A 14 2.73 -5.15 -28.50
N ALA A 15 3.97 -4.81 -28.14
CA ALA A 15 4.28 -4.19 -26.84
C ALA A 15 3.73 -2.75 -26.68
N HIS A 16 3.68 -1.99 -27.79
CA HIS A 16 3.30 -0.57 -27.73
C HIS A 16 2.34 -0.20 -28.86
N GLN A 17 1.30 0.55 -28.53
CA GLN A 17 0.34 1.08 -29.49
C GLN A 17 -0.02 2.52 -29.14
N THR A 18 -0.32 3.33 -30.15
CA THR A 18 -0.78 4.72 -29.95
C THR A 18 -2.16 4.92 -30.56
N LEU A 19 -3.13 5.31 -29.71
CA LEU A 19 -4.46 5.70 -30.13
C LEU A 19 -4.52 7.21 -30.33
N LEU A 20 -4.51 7.67 -31.58
CA LEU A 20 -4.66 9.09 -31.93
C LEU A 20 -6.12 9.49 -32.02
N GLY A 21 -6.47 10.60 -31.38
CA GLY A 21 -7.80 11.16 -31.42
C GLY A 21 -7.89 12.50 -30.71
N VAL A 22 -8.71 13.42 -31.23
CA VAL A 22 -8.99 14.70 -30.59
C VAL A 22 -9.78 14.53 -29.29
N THR A 23 -9.83 15.57 -28.47
CA THR A 23 -10.69 15.57 -27.27
C THR A 23 -12.15 15.33 -27.68
N GLY A 24 -12.86 14.47 -26.95
CA GLY A 24 -14.24 14.11 -27.24
C GLY A 24 -14.43 13.04 -28.34
N SER A 25 -13.34 12.49 -28.91
CA SER A 25 -13.45 11.43 -29.96
C SER A 25 -13.80 10.04 -29.43
N GLY A 26 -14.09 9.88 -28.13
CA GLY A 26 -14.46 8.59 -27.54
C GLY A 26 -13.26 7.70 -27.19
N LYS A 27 -12.06 8.26 -26.98
CA LYS A 27 -10.87 7.45 -26.61
C LYS A 27 -11.10 6.61 -25.34
N THR A 28 -11.67 7.20 -24.28
CA THR A 28 -11.98 6.50 -23.04
C THR A 28 -12.92 5.33 -23.28
N PHE A 29 -13.98 5.53 -24.08
CA PHE A 29 -14.91 4.46 -24.47
C PHE A 29 -14.21 3.36 -25.30
N THR A 30 -13.32 3.73 -26.22
CA THR A 30 -12.53 2.77 -27.00
C THR A 30 -11.65 1.92 -26.08
N ILE A 31 -10.93 2.53 -25.13
CA ILE A 31 -10.08 1.83 -24.17
C ILE A 31 -10.90 0.93 -23.25
N ALA A 32 -12.06 1.38 -22.77
CA ALA A 32 -12.96 0.56 -21.96
C ALA A 32 -13.39 -0.72 -22.71
N ASN A 33 -13.73 -0.62 -23.99
CA ASN A 33 -14.05 -1.78 -24.81
C ASN A 33 -12.86 -2.72 -25.03
N VAL A 34 -11.64 -2.20 -25.18
CA VAL A 34 -10.42 -3.03 -25.25
C VAL A 34 -10.21 -3.81 -23.95
N ILE A 35 -10.33 -3.15 -22.80
CA ILE A 35 -10.21 -3.79 -21.47
C ILE A 35 -11.29 -4.89 -21.32
N ALA A 36 -12.54 -4.56 -21.65
CA ALA A 36 -13.66 -5.51 -21.57
C ALA A 36 -13.45 -6.75 -22.45
N THR A 37 -12.93 -6.57 -23.65
CA THR A 37 -12.70 -7.67 -24.61
C THR A 37 -11.55 -8.58 -24.16
N LEU A 38 -10.44 -7.99 -23.70
CA LEU A 38 -9.26 -8.76 -23.29
C LEU A 38 -9.41 -9.39 -21.91
N ASN A 39 -10.27 -8.85 -21.07
CA ASN A 39 -10.51 -9.32 -19.69
C ASN A 39 -9.20 -9.53 -18.90
N ARG A 40 -8.28 -8.58 -19.03
CA ARG A 40 -6.99 -8.55 -18.33
C ARG A 40 -6.96 -7.39 -17.33
N PRO A 41 -6.21 -7.50 -16.21
CA PRO A 41 -6.00 -6.37 -15.34
C PRO A 41 -5.48 -5.16 -16.11
N ALA A 42 -5.88 -3.96 -15.72
CA ALA A 42 -5.48 -2.74 -16.41
C ALA A 42 -5.08 -1.65 -15.43
N MET A 43 -4.10 -0.83 -15.82
CA MET A 43 -3.76 0.40 -15.11
C MET A 43 -3.81 1.58 -16.09
N LEU A 44 -4.59 2.62 -15.73
CA LEU A 44 -4.69 3.88 -16.45
C LEU A 44 -3.88 4.93 -15.69
N LEU A 45 -2.86 5.50 -16.32
CA LEU A 45 -2.01 6.51 -15.71
C LEU A 45 -2.42 7.91 -16.19
N ALA A 46 -2.97 8.71 -15.29
CA ALA A 46 -3.36 10.08 -15.56
C ALA A 46 -2.30 11.10 -15.07
N PRO A 47 -2.13 12.22 -15.74
CA PRO A 47 -1.09 13.21 -15.40
C PRO A 47 -1.31 13.95 -14.07
N ASN A 48 -2.54 13.95 -13.55
CA ASN A 48 -2.87 14.62 -12.28
C ASN A 48 -4.11 14.01 -11.60
N LYS A 49 -4.35 14.41 -10.32
CA LYS A 49 -5.47 13.90 -9.51
C LYS A 49 -6.85 14.19 -10.16
N THR A 50 -7.05 15.35 -10.78
CA THR A 50 -8.34 15.75 -11.34
C THR A 50 -8.74 14.86 -12.52
N LEU A 51 -7.81 14.62 -13.44
CA LEU A 51 -8.05 13.71 -14.57
C LEU A 51 -8.15 12.26 -14.11
N ALA A 52 -7.37 11.85 -13.11
CA ALA A 52 -7.52 10.52 -12.51
C ALA A 52 -8.92 10.34 -11.91
N ALA A 53 -9.46 11.33 -11.19
CA ALA A 53 -10.81 11.27 -10.62
C ALA A 53 -11.89 11.16 -11.70
N GLN A 54 -11.77 11.92 -12.80
CA GLN A 54 -12.67 11.83 -13.94
C GLN A 54 -12.64 10.43 -14.57
N LEU A 55 -11.45 9.92 -14.89
CA LEU A 55 -11.29 8.58 -15.48
C LEU A 55 -11.80 7.49 -14.55
N TYR A 56 -11.56 7.62 -13.24
CA TYR A 56 -12.09 6.69 -12.24
C TYR A 56 -13.62 6.64 -12.26
N ALA A 57 -14.29 7.80 -12.29
CA ALA A 57 -15.75 7.87 -12.36
C ALA A 57 -16.29 7.27 -13.67
N GLU A 58 -15.63 7.54 -14.81
CA GLU A 58 -16.00 6.96 -16.12
C GLU A 58 -15.82 5.42 -16.10
N MET A 59 -14.69 4.91 -15.61
CA MET A 59 -14.45 3.46 -15.50
C MET A 59 -15.42 2.77 -14.55
N LYS A 60 -15.76 3.37 -13.41
CA LYS A 60 -16.81 2.87 -12.50
C LYS A 60 -18.17 2.74 -13.20
N ALA A 61 -18.50 3.70 -14.05
CA ALA A 61 -19.76 3.65 -14.82
C ALA A 61 -19.75 2.58 -15.91
N PHE A 62 -18.60 2.36 -16.57
CA PHE A 62 -18.46 1.31 -17.60
C PHE A 62 -18.35 -0.10 -17.01
N PHE A 63 -17.79 -0.24 -15.80
CA PHE A 63 -17.47 -1.51 -15.15
C PHE A 63 -18.03 -1.58 -13.72
N PRO A 64 -19.36 -1.64 -13.55
CA PRO A 64 -19.99 -1.60 -12.22
C PRO A 64 -19.66 -2.80 -11.34
N GLU A 65 -19.33 -3.98 -11.93
CA GLU A 65 -19.03 -5.21 -11.20
C GLU A 65 -17.53 -5.46 -11.00
N ASN A 66 -16.67 -4.75 -11.73
CA ASN A 66 -15.23 -4.89 -11.66
C ASN A 66 -14.65 -4.19 -10.44
N ALA A 67 -13.45 -4.60 -10.03
CA ALA A 67 -12.64 -3.85 -9.07
C ALA A 67 -12.03 -2.61 -9.75
N VAL A 68 -12.79 -1.52 -9.82
CA VAL A 68 -12.28 -0.23 -10.28
C VAL A 68 -11.74 0.54 -9.10
N GLU A 69 -10.44 0.78 -9.11
CA GLU A 69 -9.67 1.30 -7.99
C GLU A 69 -9.01 2.65 -8.29
N TYR A 70 -8.69 3.41 -7.24
CA TYR A 70 -8.12 4.74 -7.36
C TYR A 70 -6.79 4.84 -6.60
N PHE A 71 -5.72 5.23 -7.30
CA PHE A 71 -4.39 5.30 -6.73
C PHE A 71 -3.71 6.63 -7.04
N VAL A 72 -3.87 7.60 -6.15
CA VAL A 72 -3.27 8.94 -6.27
C VAL A 72 -2.50 9.29 -5.00
N SER A 73 -1.83 10.43 -4.97
CA SER A 73 -1.14 10.90 -3.75
C SER A 73 -2.15 11.09 -2.62
N TYR A 74 -1.88 10.50 -1.46
CA TYR A 74 -2.71 10.62 -0.26
C TYR A 74 -2.43 11.89 0.56
N TYR A 75 -1.42 12.69 0.16
CA TYR A 75 -1.16 13.96 0.79
C TYR A 75 -2.14 15.04 0.30
N ASP A 76 -2.86 15.66 1.24
CA ASP A 76 -3.58 16.91 1.01
C ASP A 76 -2.64 18.11 1.13
N TYR A 77 -1.65 17.99 2.04
CA TYR A 77 -0.57 18.95 2.21
C TYR A 77 0.74 18.19 2.49
N TYR A 78 1.83 18.67 1.93
CA TYR A 78 3.16 18.12 2.16
C TYR A 78 4.23 19.20 2.18
N GLN A 79 4.93 19.32 3.29
CA GLN A 79 6.13 20.13 3.44
C GLN A 79 7.30 19.19 3.78
N PRO A 80 8.32 19.07 2.91
CA PRO A 80 9.49 18.27 3.21
C PRO A 80 10.27 18.87 4.38
N GLU A 81 10.96 18.02 5.13
CA GLU A 81 11.91 18.52 6.11
C GLU A 81 13.08 19.21 5.41
N ALA A 82 13.56 20.30 6.01
CA ALA A 82 14.69 21.05 5.52
C ALA A 82 15.50 21.60 6.69
N TYR A 83 16.82 21.69 6.52
CA TYR A 83 17.69 22.34 7.46
C TYR A 83 18.44 23.48 6.78
N VAL A 84 18.37 24.68 7.38
CA VAL A 84 19.04 25.87 6.91
C VAL A 84 20.24 26.15 7.82
N PRO A 85 21.47 25.74 7.45
CA PRO A 85 22.65 25.87 8.32
C PRO A 85 22.98 27.30 8.72
N SER A 86 22.72 28.28 7.83
CA SER A 86 23.01 29.69 8.06
C SER A 86 22.22 30.33 9.20
N SER A 87 21.06 29.81 9.54
CA SER A 87 20.17 30.30 10.60
C SER A 87 19.93 29.27 11.69
N ASP A 88 20.60 28.12 11.64
CA ASP A 88 20.34 26.95 12.52
C ASP A 88 18.83 26.65 12.62
N THR A 89 18.11 26.76 11.49
CA THR A 89 16.68 26.57 11.46
C THR A 89 16.38 25.19 10.90
N PHE A 90 15.74 24.34 11.68
CA PHE A 90 15.19 23.08 11.25
C PHE A 90 13.69 23.24 10.95
N ILE A 91 13.31 22.96 9.71
CA ILE A 91 11.93 22.91 9.29
C ILE A 91 11.51 21.44 9.34
N GLU A 92 10.62 21.11 10.25
CA GLU A 92 10.11 19.74 10.38
C GLU A 92 9.24 19.36 9.17
N LYS A 93 9.26 18.08 8.83
CA LYS A 93 8.31 17.51 7.86
C LYS A 93 6.90 17.74 8.40
N ASP A 94 6.06 18.39 7.61
CA ASP A 94 4.64 18.55 7.89
C ASP A 94 3.81 17.97 6.74
N ALA A 95 2.87 17.10 7.07
CA ALA A 95 2.05 16.43 6.07
C ALA A 95 0.65 16.15 6.61
N SER A 96 -0.34 16.48 5.83
CA SER A 96 -1.73 16.08 6.06
C SER A 96 -2.08 14.93 5.13
N ILE A 97 -2.39 13.77 5.74
CA ILE A 97 -2.77 12.55 5.01
C ILE A 97 -4.28 12.49 4.93
N ASN A 98 -4.79 12.14 3.74
CA ASN A 98 -6.18 11.86 3.51
C ASN A 98 -6.43 10.36 3.73
N ASP A 99 -7.06 10.01 4.84
CA ASP A 99 -7.31 8.62 5.25
C ASP A 99 -8.17 7.83 4.24
N GLN A 100 -9.06 8.51 3.51
CA GLN A 100 -9.88 7.87 2.49
C GLN A 100 -9.06 7.51 1.25
N ILE A 101 -8.17 8.41 0.82
CA ILE A 101 -7.26 8.12 -0.31
C ILE A 101 -6.25 7.04 0.09
N GLU A 102 -5.75 7.03 1.33
CA GLU A 102 -4.87 5.97 1.81
C GLU A 102 -5.57 4.60 1.76
N GLN A 103 -6.81 4.52 2.23
CA GLN A 103 -7.64 3.32 2.14
C GLN A 103 -7.83 2.86 0.68
N MET A 104 -8.14 3.78 -0.25
CA MET A 104 -8.30 3.45 -1.67
C MET A 104 -7.00 2.92 -2.29
N ARG A 105 -5.83 3.42 -1.87
CA ARG A 105 -4.52 2.91 -2.31
C ARG A 105 -4.27 1.48 -1.83
N LEU A 106 -4.62 1.17 -0.58
CA LEU A 106 -4.53 -0.19 -0.04
C LEU A 106 -5.50 -1.13 -0.76
N SER A 107 -6.72 -0.68 -1.05
CA SER A 107 -7.69 -1.43 -1.85
C SER A 107 -7.16 -1.73 -3.25
N ALA A 108 -6.52 -0.77 -3.91
CA ALA A 108 -5.96 -0.95 -5.26
C ALA A 108 -4.87 -2.03 -5.29
N THR A 109 -3.93 -2.02 -4.34
CA THR A 109 -2.89 -3.06 -4.26
C THR A 109 -3.48 -4.44 -3.96
N LYS A 110 -4.42 -4.52 -3.02
CA LYS A 110 -5.16 -5.76 -2.74
C LYS A 110 -5.85 -6.30 -3.98
N SER A 111 -6.57 -5.44 -4.71
CA SER A 111 -7.30 -5.85 -5.92
C SER A 111 -6.37 -6.39 -7.01
N PHE A 112 -5.19 -5.80 -7.21
CA PHE A 112 -4.18 -6.35 -8.13
C PHE A 112 -3.70 -7.75 -7.71
N LEU A 113 -3.63 -8.02 -6.41
CA LEU A 113 -3.18 -9.32 -5.89
C LEU A 113 -4.28 -10.40 -5.91
N GLU A 114 -5.56 -10.01 -5.78
CA GLU A 114 -6.66 -10.97 -5.62
C GLU A 114 -7.54 -11.13 -6.87
N ARG A 115 -7.68 -10.09 -7.70
CA ARG A 115 -8.72 -10.03 -8.72
C ARG A 115 -8.16 -9.82 -10.13
N ARG A 116 -8.65 -10.62 -11.06
CA ARG A 116 -8.28 -10.52 -12.49
C ARG A 116 -9.00 -9.38 -13.21
N ASP A 117 -10.16 -8.98 -12.72
CA ASP A 117 -11.01 -7.92 -13.28
C ASP A 117 -10.67 -6.52 -12.71
N THR A 118 -9.44 -6.31 -12.26
CA THR A 118 -8.99 -5.07 -11.63
C THR A 118 -8.63 -4.01 -12.67
N ILE A 119 -9.15 -2.80 -12.45
CA ILE A 119 -8.84 -1.60 -13.25
C ILE A 119 -8.38 -0.52 -12.27
N VAL A 120 -7.09 -0.20 -12.25
CA VAL A 120 -6.56 0.85 -11.39
C VAL A 120 -6.38 2.14 -12.17
N VAL A 121 -7.02 3.22 -11.72
CA VAL A 121 -6.78 4.57 -12.24
C VAL A 121 -5.81 5.28 -11.30
N ALA A 122 -4.62 5.57 -11.80
CA ALA A 122 -3.52 6.12 -11.02
C ALA A 122 -3.06 7.48 -11.54
N SER A 123 -2.43 8.26 -10.67
CA SER A 123 -1.66 9.44 -11.07
C SER A 123 -0.15 9.11 -11.06
N VAL A 124 0.68 10.12 -11.28
CA VAL A 124 2.14 10.03 -11.18
C VAL A 124 2.61 9.43 -9.84
N SER A 125 1.78 9.43 -8.80
CA SER A 125 2.11 8.79 -7.52
C SER A 125 2.38 7.27 -7.62
N ALA A 126 1.94 6.63 -8.71
CA ALA A 126 2.20 5.22 -8.98
C ALA A 126 3.68 4.90 -9.24
N ILE A 127 4.48 5.89 -9.63
CA ILE A 127 5.93 5.73 -9.89
C ILE A 127 6.81 6.07 -8.67
N TYR A 128 6.22 6.56 -7.59
CA TYR A 128 6.96 6.78 -6.35
C TYR A 128 7.05 5.52 -5.51
N GLY A 129 8.08 5.46 -4.67
CA GLY A 129 8.37 4.30 -3.84
C GLY A 129 7.18 3.86 -2.96
N LEU A 130 6.95 2.57 -2.97
CA LEU A 130 6.08 1.83 -2.06
C LEU A 130 6.89 0.83 -1.26
N GLY A 131 6.25 0.13 -0.33
CA GLY A 131 6.84 -1.05 0.29
C GLY A 131 7.08 -2.17 -0.73
N ASP A 132 7.97 -3.08 -0.37
CA ASP A 132 8.31 -4.23 -1.21
C ASP A 132 7.13 -5.23 -1.30
N PRO A 133 6.67 -5.60 -2.51
CA PRO A 133 5.51 -6.50 -2.65
C PRO A 133 5.75 -7.88 -2.05
N ASP A 134 6.96 -8.42 -2.10
CA ASP A 134 7.26 -9.73 -1.50
C ASP A 134 7.12 -9.68 0.03
N SER A 135 7.63 -8.62 0.66
CA SER A 135 7.43 -8.36 2.09
C SER A 135 5.96 -8.20 2.43
N TYR A 136 5.21 -7.45 1.62
CA TYR A 136 3.78 -7.23 1.80
C TYR A 136 2.98 -8.54 1.76
N LEU A 137 3.27 -9.42 0.78
CA LEU A 137 2.63 -10.73 0.65
C LEU A 137 2.97 -11.67 1.80
N GLN A 138 4.22 -11.68 2.28
CA GLN A 138 4.65 -12.51 3.42
C GLN A 138 3.99 -12.09 4.74
N MET A 139 3.59 -10.84 4.85
CA MET A 139 3.01 -10.29 6.08
C MET A 139 1.50 -10.46 6.19
N MET A 140 0.81 -11.04 5.20
CA MET A 140 -0.64 -11.30 5.27
C MET A 140 -0.99 -12.31 6.37
N LEU A 141 -2.17 -12.13 7.00
CA LEU A 141 -2.75 -13.09 7.92
C LEU A 141 -3.90 -13.84 7.24
N HIS A 142 -3.68 -15.12 6.96
CA HIS A 142 -4.71 -16.00 6.40
C HIS A 142 -5.50 -16.66 7.53
N LEU A 143 -6.81 -16.44 7.53
CA LEU A 143 -7.75 -17.02 8.48
C LEU A 143 -8.65 -18.00 7.74
N GLN A 144 -8.86 -19.17 8.31
CA GLN A 144 -9.73 -20.21 7.79
C GLN A 144 -10.52 -20.84 8.91
N GLN A 145 -11.80 -21.05 8.73
CA GLN A 145 -12.65 -21.76 9.67
C GLN A 145 -12.10 -23.20 9.90
N GLY A 146 -12.04 -23.65 11.14
CA GLY A 146 -11.47 -24.93 11.54
C GLY A 146 -9.93 -24.91 11.68
N ALA A 147 -9.26 -23.80 11.41
CA ALA A 147 -7.81 -23.69 11.61
C ALA A 147 -7.46 -23.62 13.10
N ILE A 148 -6.40 -24.30 13.49
CA ILE A 148 -5.87 -24.26 14.86
C ILE A 148 -4.86 -23.14 14.97
N ILE A 149 -5.25 -22.09 15.66
CA ILE A 149 -4.45 -20.89 15.94
C ILE A 149 -4.96 -20.20 17.19
N ASN A 150 -4.11 -19.99 18.17
CA ASN A 150 -4.56 -19.36 19.41
C ASN A 150 -4.68 -17.83 19.29
N GLN A 151 -5.48 -17.25 20.19
CA GLN A 151 -5.75 -15.82 20.22
C GLN A 151 -4.46 -14.98 20.24
N ARG A 152 -3.46 -15.38 21.06
CA ARG A 152 -2.20 -14.64 21.18
C ARG A 152 -1.43 -14.57 19.85
N GLN A 153 -1.44 -15.66 19.07
CA GLN A 153 -0.79 -15.71 17.77
C GLN A 153 -1.48 -14.78 16.77
N ILE A 154 -2.82 -14.73 16.77
CA ILE A 154 -3.58 -13.80 15.93
C ILE A 154 -3.24 -12.37 16.31
N LEU A 155 -3.26 -12.03 17.61
CA LEU A 155 -2.97 -10.68 18.09
C LEU A 155 -1.54 -10.24 17.79
N ALA A 156 -0.55 -11.14 17.97
CA ALA A 156 0.84 -10.88 17.61
C ALA A 156 0.97 -10.59 16.11
N LYS A 157 0.30 -11.39 15.26
CA LYS A 157 0.32 -11.19 13.81
C LYS A 157 -0.34 -9.86 13.42
N LEU A 158 -1.46 -9.48 14.04
CA LEU A 158 -2.10 -8.18 13.80
C LEU A 158 -1.18 -7.00 14.17
N ALA A 159 -0.42 -7.11 15.26
CA ALA A 159 0.57 -6.10 15.64
C ALA A 159 1.72 -6.01 14.60
N GLU A 160 2.22 -7.13 14.08
CA GLU A 160 3.20 -7.16 12.98
C GLU A 160 2.65 -6.48 11.71
N LEU A 161 1.35 -6.65 11.42
CA LEU A 161 0.62 -6.00 10.32
C LEU A 161 0.34 -4.51 10.57
N GLN A 162 0.83 -3.96 11.69
CA GLN A 162 0.65 -2.57 12.12
C GLN A 162 -0.79 -2.21 12.52
N TYR A 163 -1.65 -3.19 12.82
CA TYR A 163 -2.96 -2.94 13.40
C TYR A 163 -2.84 -2.54 14.85
N THR A 164 -3.70 -1.62 15.28
CA THR A 164 -3.72 -1.10 16.64
C THR A 164 -4.93 -1.67 17.38
N ARG A 165 -4.72 -2.14 18.62
CA ARG A 165 -5.84 -2.54 19.48
C ARG A 165 -6.59 -1.29 19.95
N ASN A 166 -7.90 -1.26 19.69
CA ASN A 166 -8.77 -0.21 20.19
C ASN A 166 -10.15 -0.77 20.49
N ASP A 167 -10.40 -1.04 21.79
CA ASP A 167 -11.65 -1.64 22.22
C ASP A 167 -12.81 -0.61 22.33
N GLN A 168 -12.50 0.71 22.28
CA GLN A 168 -13.47 1.80 22.41
C GLN A 168 -13.87 2.41 21.07
N ALA A 169 -12.88 2.79 20.25
CA ALA A 169 -13.10 3.39 18.94
C ALA A 169 -12.67 2.40 17.84
N PHE A 170 -13.65 1.67 17.31
CA PHE A 170 -13.42 0.67 16.27
C PHE A 170 -13.35 1.35 14.90
N GLN A 171 -12.15 1.56 14.40
CA GLN A 171 -11.85 2.26 13.15
C GLN A 171 -11.04 1.38 12.20
N ARG A 172 -10.90 1.78 10.94
CA ARG A 172 -10.05 1.10 9.97
C ARG A 172 -8.62 0.93 10.51
N GLY A 173 -8.04 -0.23 10.26
CA GLY A 173 -6.71 -0.56 10.76
C GLY A 173 -6.63 -0.78 12.26
N THR A 174 -7.77 -1.03 12.93
CA THR A 174 -7.82 -1.43 14.34
C THR A 174 -8.46 -2.79 14.52
N PHE A 175 -8.20 -3.40 15.67
CA PHE A 175 -8.89 -4.58 16.14
C PHE A 175 -9.34 -4.40 17.60
N ARG A 176 -10.35 -5.15 17.99
CA ARG A 176 -10.81 -5.21 19.38
C ARG A 176 -11.01 -6.65 19.82
N VAL A 177 -10.93 -6.89 21.12
CA VAL A 177 -11.01 -8.23 21.70
C VAL A 177 -12.04 -8.26 22.81
N ARG A 178 -12.95 -9.22 22.76
CA ARG A 178 -13.98 -9.43 23.79
C ARG A 178 -14.10 -10.94 24.08
N GLY A 179 -13.42 -11.40 25.14
CA GLY A 179 -13.32 -12.82 25.43
C GLY A 179 -12.60 -13.55 24.29
N GLU A 180 -13.24 -14.55 23.73
CA GLU A 180 -12.73 -15.35 22.60
C GLU A 180 -13.11 -14.78 21.22
N VAL A 181 -13.66 -13.58 21.18
CA VAL A 181 -14.04 -12.91 19.94
C VAL A 181 -13.04 -11.80 19.61
N ILE A 182 -12.53 -11.84 18.38
CA ILE A 182 -11.69 -10.78 17.81
C ILE A 182 -12.43 -10.15 16.63
N ASP A 183 -12.65 -8.85 16.69
CA ASP A 183 -13.16 -8.06 15.56
C ASP A 183 -12.00 -7.28 14.95
N ILE A 184 -11.85 -7.34 13.62
CA ILE A 184 -10.84 -6.63 12.86
C ILE A 184 -11.53 -5.75 11.83
N PHE A 185 -11.18 -4.46 11.77
CA PHE A 185 -11.61 -3.59 10.68
C PHE A 185 -10.45 -3.39 9.72
N PRO A 186 -10.45 -4.09 8.55
CA PRO A 186 -9.36 -4.02 7.58
C PRO A 186 -9.10 -2.60 7.12
N ALA A 187 -7.82 -2.25 6.92
CA ALA A 187 -7.41 -0.90 6.55
C ALA A 187 -7.88 -0.50 5.15
N GLU A 188 -8.03 -1.47 4.25
CA GLU A 188 -8.48 -1.30 2.87
C GLU A 188 -10.01 -1.33 2.71
N SER A 189 -10.75 -1.72 3.76
CA SER A 189 -12.20 -1.88 3.69
C SER A 189 -12.94 -0.59 3.98
N ASP A 190 -14.04 -0.37 3.26
CA ASP A 190 -14.92 0.79 3.44
C ASP A 190 -16.00 0.54 4.52
N ASP A 191 -16.66 -0.61 4.44
CA ASP A 191 -17.89 -0.91 5.16
C ASP A 191 -17.93 -2.30 5.80
N ARG A 192 -16.83 -3.08 5.73
CA ARG A 192 -16.83 -4.47 6.19
C ARG A 192 -15.72 -4.74 7.19
N ALA A 193 -16.10 -5.23 8.33
CA ALA A 193 -15.21 -5.79 9.33
C ALA A 193 -15.37 -7.32 9.38
N VAL A 194 -14.35 -8.00 9.86
CA VAL A 194 -14.36 -9.46 10.08
C VAL A 194 -14.37 -9.76 11.55
N ARG A 195 -15.21 -10.71 11.95
CA ARG A 195 -15.29 -11.29 13.28
C ARG A 195 -14.75 -12.69 13.28
N ILE A 196 -13.84 -12.97 14.20
CA ILE A 196 -13.27 -14.27 14.51
C ILE A 196 -13.85 -14.73 15.83
N GLU A 197 -14.54 -15.86 15.84
CA GLU A 197 -15.02 -16.52 17.05
C GLU A 197 -14.14 -17.74 17.27
N LEU A 198 -13.45 -17.77 18.42
CA LEU A 198 -12.55 -18.88 18.80
C LEU A 198 -13.26 -19.81 19.78
N PHE A 199 -13.00 -21.09 19.66
CA PHE A 199 -13.26 -22.08 20.69
C PHE A 199 -11.92 -22.72 21.06
N ASP A 200 -11.42 -22.43 22.25
CA ASP A 200 -10.04 -22.70 22.64
C ASP A 200 -9.03 -22.14 21.59
N ASP A 201 -8.28 -22.98 20.93
CA ASP A 201 -7.29 -22.62 19.90
C ASP A 201 -7.82 -22.86 18.45
N GLU A 202 -9.11 -23.08 18.25
CA GLU A 202 -9.71 -23.31 16.95
C GLU A 202 -10.57 -22.11 16.52
N ILE A 203 -10.46 -21.71 15.24
CA ILE A 203 -11.37 -20.75 14.64
C ILE A 203 -12.70 -21.46 14.37
N GLU A 204 -13.67 -21.31 15.28
CA GLU A 204 -14.99 -21.91 15.16
C GLU A 204 -15.78 -21.25 14.02
N ARG A 205 -15.70 -19.90 13.92
CA ARG A 205 -16.45 -19.15 12.94
C ARG A 205 -15.73 -17.89 12.48
N LEU A 206 -15.86 -17.60 11.18
CA LEU A 206 -15.53 -16.32 10.58
C LEU A 206 -16.79 -15.69 10.00
N SER A 207 -17.03 -14.41 10.26
CA SER A 207 -18.18 -13.69 9.72
C SER A 207 -17.83 -12.26 9.36
N LEU A 208 -18.49 -11.74 8.32
CA LEU A 208 -18.41 -10.32 7.96
C LEU A 208 -19.56 -9.55 8.58
N PHE A 209 -19.30 -8.31 9.00
CA PHE A 209 -20.30 -7.45 9.57
C PHE A 209 -20.02 -5.96 9.28
N ASP A 210 -21.04 -5.16 9.30
CA ASP A 210 -20.94 -3.70 9.21
C ASP A 210 -20.37 -3.13 10.53
N PRO A 211 -19.20 -2.48 10.52
CA PRO A 211 -18.56 -1.98 11.75
C PRO A 211 -19.35 -0.87 12.46
N LEU A 212 -20.23 -0.15 11.74
CA LEU A 212 -21.06 0.94 12.29
C LEU A 212 -22.33 0.41 12.96
N THR A 213 -23.06 -0.47 12.27
CA THR A 213 -24.36 -0.97 12.73
C THR A 213 -24.27 -2.30 13.47
N GLY A 214 -23.17 -3.05 13.30
CA GLY A 214 -23.01 -4.40 13.80
C GLY A 214 -23.80 -5.46 13.01
N THR A 215 -24.46 -5.08 11.92
CA THR A 215 -25.27 -5.99 11.10
C THR A 215 -24.37 -7.03 10.42
N SER A 216 -24.67 -8.31 10.60
CA SER A 216 -23.91 -9.40 9.97
C SER A 216 -24.25 -9.53 8.49
N PHE A 217 -23.22 -9.64 7.65
CA PHE A 217 -23.34 -10.00 6.22
C PHE A 217 -23.26 -11.52 5.98
N GLY A 218 -23.01 -12.30 7.04
CA GLY A 218 -22.95 -13.75 6.97
C GLY A 218 -21.57 -14.33 7.28
N ALA A 219 -21.54 -15.66 7.38
CA ALA A 219 -20.30 -16.41 7.61
C ALA A 219 -19.50 -16.56 6.31
N VAL A 220 -18.18 -16.58 6.45
CA VAL A 220 -17.24 -16.84 5.36
C VAL A 220 -16.29 -17.97 5.75
N PRO A 221 -15.91 -18.87 4.83
CA PRO A 221 -15.04 -20.00 5.17
C PRO A 221 -13.58 -19.60 5.37
N ARG A 222 -13.17 -18.47 4.80
CA ARG A 222 -11.80 -17.92 4.88
C ARG A 222 -11.81 -16.41 4.73
N PHE A 223 -10.80 -15.78 5.29
CA PHE A 223 -10.56 -14.34 5.15
C PHE A 223 -9.07 -14.06 5.20
N THR A 224 -8.58 -13.11 4.39
CA THR A 224 -7.19 -12.66 4.43
C THR A 224 -7.14 -11.22 4.95
N VAL A 225 -6.40 -11.00 6.02
CA VAL A 225 -6.13 -9.65 6.54
C VAL A 225 -4.83 -9.15 5.93
N TYR A 226 -4.93 -8.03 5.22
CA TYR A 226 -3.80 -7.34 4.61
C TYR A 226 -3.15 -6.37 5.60
N PRO A 227 -1.87 -6.03 5.41
CA PRO A 227 -1.19 -5.03 6.23
C PRO A 227 -1.91 -3.68 6.22
N LYS A 228 -1.84 -2.97 7.34
CA LYS A 228 -2.40 -1.62 7.49
C LYS A 228 -1.70 -0.57 6.64
N THR A 229 -0.47 -0.82 6.22
CA THR A 229 0.35 0.09 5.41
C THR A 229 1.13 -0.70 4.36
N HIS A 230 1.54 -0.05 3.27
CA HIS A 230 2.43 -0.67 2.29
C HIS A 230 3.85 -0.93 2.84
N TYR A 231 4.26 -0.20 3.88
CA TYR A 231 5.60 -0.28 4.46
C TYR A 231 5.66 -1.26 5.64
N VAL A 232 5.26 -2.50 5.39
CA VAL A 232 5.48 -3.61 6.34
C VAL A 232 6.64 -4.46 5.88
N THR A 233 7.45 -4.88 6.83
CA THR A 233 8.67 -5.65 6.54
C THR A 233 8.84 -6.72 7.63
N PRO A 234 9.14 -7.98 7.27
CA PRO A 234 9.43 -9.03 8.23
C PRO A 234 10.54 -8.63 9.21
N ARG A 235 10.37 -9.01 10.47
CA ARG A 235 11.27 -8.62 11.56
C ARG A 235 12.75 -8.90 11.28
N GLU A 236 13.06 -10.05 10.70
CA GLU A 236 14.43 -10.43 10.34
C GLU A 236 15.05 -9.46 9.34
N ARG A 237 14.28 -9.04 8.33
CA ARG A 237 14.71 -8.06 7.32
C ARG A 237 14.92 -6.67 7.92
N ILE A 238 14.10 -6.27 8.90
CA ILE A 238 14.29 -5.01 9.64
C ILE A 238 15.60 -5.03 10.40
N LEU A 239 15.92 -6.12 11.10
CA LEU A 239 17.16 -6.26 11.86
C LEU A 239 18.40 -6.21 10.96
N ASP A 240 18.36 -6.87 9.80
CA ASP A 240 19.45 -6.79 8.79
C ASP A 240 19.58 -5.37 8.22
N ALA A 241 18.46 -4.70 7.93
CA ALA A 241 18.46 -3.32 7.47
C ALA A 241 19.07 -2.37 8.50
N ILE A 242 18.76 -2.53 9.79
CA ILE A 242 19.31 -1.73 10.88
C ILE A 242 20.84 -1.81 10.90
N GLU A 243 21.43 -2.99 10.76
CA GLU A 243 22.90 -3.12 10.75
C GLU A 243 23.54 -2.43 9.53
N LYS A 244 22.89 -2.50 8.36
CA LYS A 244 23.34 -1.78 7.16
C LYS A 244 23.21 -0.26 7.32
N ILE A 245 22.11 0.22 7.90
CA ILE A 245 21.90 1.66 8.19
C ILE A 245 22.96 2.18 9.17
N LYS A 246 23.28 1.43 10.21
CA LYS A 246 24.36 1.79 11.17
C LYS A 246 25.70 1.92 10.45
N ALA A 247 26.03 0.99 9.55
CA ALA A 247 27.29 1.03 8.81
C ALA A 247 27.37 2.24 7.87
N GLU A 248 26.28 2.57 7.16
CA GLU A 248 26.20 3.78 6.33
C GLU A 248 26.28 5.06 7.16
N LEU A 249 25.63 5.11 8.33
CA LEU A 249 25.69 6.26 9.23
C LEU A 249 27.13 6.57 9.63
N VAL A 250 27.95 5.57 9.98
CA VAL A 250 29.37 5.76 10.32
C VAL A 250 30.10 6.45 9.17
N GLN A 251 29.95 5.95 7.93
CA GLN A 251 30.60 6.53 6.76
C GLN A 251 30.14 7.97 6.50
N ARG A 252 28.84 8.24 6.68
CA ARG A 252 28.27 9.57 6.45
C ARG A 252 28.72 10.57 7.50
N ARG A 253 28.86 10.15 8.76
CA ARG A 253 29.40 10.96 9.85
C ARG A 253 30.85 11.35 9.58
N GLU A 254 31.71 10.39 9.19
CA GLU A 254 33.11 10.67 8.83
C GLU A 254 33.21 11.68 7.69
N TYR A 255 32.35 11.56 6.67
CA TYR A 255 32.28 12.54 5.59
C TYR A 255 31.93 13.95 6.12
N PHE A 256 30.90 14.11 6.94
CA PHE A 256 30.52 15.42 7.48
C PHE A 256 31.58 16.02 8.39
N ILE A 257 32.24 15.22 9.20
CA ILE A 257 33.37 15.69 10.07
C ILE A 257 34.50 16.20 9.18
N LYS A 258 34.88 15.47 8.15
CA LYS A 258 35.93 15.86 7.19
C LYS A 258 35.62 17.17 6.47
N GLU A 259 34.36 17.37 6.12
CA GLU A 259 33.86 18.58 5.45
C GLU A 259 33.57 19.74 6.46
N HIS A 260 33.90 19.58 7.73
CA HIS A 260 33.63 20.55 8.82
C HIS A 260 32.12 20.91 8.98
N LYS A 261 31.23 19.98 8.63
CA LYS A 261 29.76 20.10 8.73
C LYS A 261 29.24 19.46 10.01
N LEU A 262 29.64 20.04 11.16
CA LEU A 262 29.38 19.43 12.47
C LEU A 262 27.90 19.42 12.86
N LEU A 263 27.13 20.43 12.42
CA LEU A 263 25.69 20.48 12.70
C LEU A 263 24.94 19.40 11.91
N GLU A 264 25.28 19.23 10.64
CA GLU A 264 24.69 18.18 9.79
C GLU A 264 25.05 16.79 10.33
N GLU A 265 26.28 16.60 10.80
CA GLU A 265 26.71 15.35 11.46
C GLU A 265 25.86 15.05 12.68
N GLN A 266 25.70 16.01 13.58
CA GLN A 266 24.91 15.86 14.79
C GLN A 266 23.44 15.54 14.47
N ARG A 267 22.84 16.26 13.54
CA ARG A 267 21.43 16.09 13.16
C ARG A 267 21.17 14.72 12.54
N ILE A 268 21.98 14.31 11.55
CA ILE A 268 21.79 12.98 10.94
C ILE A 268 22.01 11.86 11.94
N THR A 269 22.98 12.03 12.85
CA THR A 269 23.24 11.03 13.90
C THR A 269 22.04 10.88 14.83
N GLN A 270 21.53 11.98 15.37
CA GLN A 270 20.37 11.96 16.27
C GLN A 270 19.14 11.38 15.60
N ARG A 271 18.83 11.82 14.37
CA ARG A 271 17.67 11.35 13.61
C ARG A 271 17.76 9.86 13.32
N THR A 272 18.89 9.41 12.76
CA THR A 272 19.03 7.99 12.38
C THR A 272 19.03 7.08 13.61
N GLN A 273 19.63 7.50 14.74
CA GLN A 273 19.59 6.73 15.98
C GLN A 273 18.15 6.58 16.51
N PHE A 274 17.38 7.67 16.49
CA PHE A 274 15.96 7.64 16.87
C PHE A 274 15.15 6.71 15.95
N ASP A 275 15.33 6.81 14.63
CA ASP A 275 14.64 5.95 13.66
C ASP A 275 14.99 4.46 13.86
N ILE A 276 16.26 4.14 14.15
CA ILE A 276 16.72 2.77 14.49
C ILE A 276 16.04 2.27 15.75
N GLU A 277 15.93 3.08 16.79
CA GLU A 277 15.25 2.71 18.04
C GLU A 277 13.77 2.40 17.77
N MET A 278 13.08 3.28 17.03
CA MET A 278 11.68 3.05 16.64
C MET A 278 11.49 1.78 15.80
N MET A 279 12.38 1.53 14.83
CA MET A 279 12.34 0.29 14.04
C MET A 279 12.61 -0.96 14.90
N ASN A 280 13.47 -0.87 15.89
CA ASN A 280 13.73 -1.96 16.83
C ASN A 280 12.51 -2.27 17.72
N GLU A 281 11.86 -1.25 18.25
CA GLU A 281 10.76 -1.41 19.20
C GLU A 281 9.43 -1.71 18.51
N LEU A 282 9.12 -0.97 17.45
CA LEU A 282 7.80 -0.99 16.79
C LEU A 282 7.80 -1.67 15.41
N GLY A 283 8.98 -1.95 14.84
CA GLY A 283 9.08 -2.43 13.46
C GLY A 283 8.80 -1.33 12.41
N TYR A 284 8.71 -0.08 12.81
CA TYR A 284 8.38 1.06 11.96
C TYR A 284 8.97 2.35 12.52
N CYS A 285 9.26 3.33 11.65
CA CYS A 285 9.59 4.71 12.03
C CYS A 285 8.92 5.72 11.08
N SER A 286 8.79 6.97 11.53
CA SER A 286 8.31 8.05 10.66
C SER A 286 9.35 8.37 9.59
N GLY A 287 8.95 8.31 8.31
CA GLY A 287 9.86 8.44 7.17
C GLY A 287 10.60 7.15 6.83
N ILE A 288 10.01 5.99 7.12
CA ILE A 288 10.59 4.66 6.84
C ILE A 288 10.93 4.48 5.36
N GLU A 289 10.26 5.20 4.47
CA GLU A 289 10.56 5.25 3.03
C GLU A 289 11.99 5.70 2.71
N ASN A 290 12.64 6.46 3.61
CA ASN A 290 14.04 6.87 3.46
C ASN A 290 15.01 5.68 3.55
N TYR A 291 14.57 4.57 4.11
CA TYR A 291 15.34 3.33 4.26
C TYR A 291 14.90 2.24 3.27
N SER A 292 14.07 2.58 2.28
CA SER A 292 13.46 1.62 1.32
C SER A 292 14.47 0.71 0.64
N ARG A 293 15.68 1.19 0.31
CA ARG A 293 16.76 0.39 -0.28
C ARG A 293 17.11 -0.83 0.59
N TYR A 294 17.29 -0.62 1.88
CA TYR A 294 17.65 -1.69 2.81
C TYR A 294 16.46 -2.62 3.11
N LEU A 295 15.27 -2.04 3.25
CA LEU A 295 14.06 -2.78 3.55
C LEU A 295 13.57 -3.64 2.38
N SER A 296 13.76 -3.18 1.13
CA SER A 296 13.43 -3.94 -0.08
C SER A 296 14.55 -4.87 -0.55
N GLY A 297 15.76 -4.74 0.03
CA GLY A 297 16.94 -5.53 -0.38
C GLY A 297 17.51 -5.13 -1.75
N ARG A 298 17.15 -3.96 -2.29
CA ARG A 298 17.65 -3.45 -3.58
C ARG A 298 19.05 -2.88 -3.44
N ASN A 299 19.81 -2.91 -4.53
CA ASN A 299 21.16 -2.37 -4.59
C ASN A 299 21.15 -0.84 -4.74
N GLU A 300 22.30 -0.24 -4.53
CA GLU A 300 22.50 1.20 -4.78
C GLU A 300 22.29 1.52 -6.25
N GLY A 301 21.48 2.55 -6.54
CA GLY A 301 21.11 2.98 -7.89
C GLY A 301 19.91 2.24 -8.49
N GLU A 302 19.41 1.19 -7.88
CA GLU A 302 18.15 0.57 -8.28
C GLU A 302 16.94 1.42 -7.83
N PRO A 303 15.88 1.54 -8.66
CA PRO A 303 14.68 2.25 -8.27
C PRO A 303 13.98 1.56 -7.10
N PRO A 304 13.33 2.30 -6.18
CA PRO A 304 12.52 1.69 -5.14
C PRO A 304 11.33 0.93 -5.74
N PRO A 305 10.74 -0.03 -5.00
CA PRO A 305 9.47 -0.66 -5.43
C PRO A 305 8.38 0.39 -5.64
N THR A 306 7.55 0.19 -6.64
CA THR A 306 6.46 1.09 -7.03
C THR A 306 5.17 0.30 -7.21
N LEU A 307 4.06 0.97 -7.60
CA LEU A 307 2.82 0.26 -7.92
C LEU A 307 2.97 -0.72 -9.09
N PHE A 308 3.93 -0.48 -10.00
CA PHE A 308 4.20 -1.39 -11.11
C PHE A 308 4.72 -2.76 -10.64
N ASP A 309 5.40 -2.81 -9.49
CA ASP A 309 5.90 -4.07 -8.92
C ASP A 309 4.75 -4.94 -8.34
N TYR A 310 3.57 -4.33 -8.06
CA TYR A 310 2.34 -5.04 -7.65
C TYR A 310 1.46 -5.45 -8.82
N MET A 311 1.72 -4.90 -10.02
CA MET A 311 0.88 -5.12 -11.19
C MET A 311 1.11 -6.52 -11.78
N PRO A 312 0.05 -7.28 -12.11
CA PRO A 312 0.22 -8.57 -12.79
C PRO A 312 0.98 -8.42 -14.11
N SER A 313 1.82 -9.39 -14.41
CA SER A 313 2.72 -9.36 -15.59
C SER A 313 2.01 -9.27 -16.94
N ASP A 314 0.75 -9.70 -16.99
CA ASP A 314 -0.10 -9.65 -18.19
C ASP A 314 -1.07 -8.46 -18.21
N ALA A 315 -0.94 -7.53 -17.25
CA ALA A 315 -1.77 -6.35 -17.18
C ALA A 315 -1.50 -5.37 -18.34
N ILE A 316 -2.53 -4.59 -18.67
CA ILE A 316 -2.45 -3.56 -19.72
C ILE A 316 -2.15 -2.22 -19.05
N LEU A 317 -1.09 -1.55 -19.53
CA LEU A 317 -0.78 -0.18 -19.11
C LEU A 317 -1.27 0.81 -20.17
N ILE A 318 -2.03 1.82 -19.74
CA ILE A 318 -2.59 2.89 -20.56
C ILE A 318 -2.11 4.24 -19.99
N ILE A 319 -1.45 5.05 -20.82
CA ILE A 319 -0.85 6.33 -20.44
C ILE A 319 -1.49 7.47 -21.21
#